data_1e4e0566653dd21b9f1f91fde417cddd
#
_entry.id   1e4e0566653dd21b9f1f91fde417cddd
#
_cell.length_a   1.000
_cell.length_b   1.000
_cell.length_c   1.000
_cell.angle_alpha   90.00
_cell.angle_beta   90.00
_cell.angle_gamma   90.00
#
_symmetry.space_group_name_H-M   'P 1'
#
loop_
_entity.id
_entity.type
_entity.pdbx_description
1 polymer ?
#
loop_
_entity_poly.entity_id
_entity_poly.type
_entity_poly.pdbx_seq_one_letter_code
_entity_poly.pdbx_strand_id
1 'polypeptide(L)'
;MIRSYMAIIYLGDSKENISPLTKVRALASIPVGGSYRIIDFSLSNVVNAGIRNVGLFCGNEELNSLTDHIGMGAEWDLARKKDGIFIFKRMLDDNFSLNQARISKNMEYFFRSTQQNIVVLNAHMVYNLDVSDLIEKHEASGKEITMVYKKVKKANEHFNHCSSVKIDENNRVVGIGQNLFFKEEENISLDAFVLSKELMLKLLVDSIQDGKYNVLSELIARNLPSLNINAYEFKGYLQCINSTREYFNFNMNLLNQKIRDDVFGIKSGRKIFTKVKDTPPTLFKETADVENSLVSNGCIIEGTVKNSILSRGAIIEKDVVLEECVILQDCHIKKGAHLKNVIVDKNNIIHENEKLSASKEYPLVIEKSMKWDTKQYQDLMDYIRNK
;
A
#
# COMPACT_ATOMS: atom_id res chain seq x y z
N MET A 1 12.59 25.44 2.59
CA MET A 1 12.04 24.37 3.46
C MET A 1 11.76 23.10 2.65
N ILE A 2 10.63 22.86 2.02
CA ILE A 2 10.28 21.58 1.35
C ILE A 2 11.28 21.11 0.27
N ARG A 3 11.90 22.00 -0.46
CA ARG A 3 12.94 21.67 -1.47
C ARG A 3 14.20 21.00 -0.90
N SER A 4 14.43 21.09 0.40
CA SER A 4 15.52 20.39 1.09
C SER A 4 15.18 18.96 1.49
N TYR A 5 13.96 18.49 1.17
CA TYR A 5 13.45 17.15 1.49
C TYR A 5 13.37 16.26 0.26
N MET A 6 13.76 15.01 0.43
CA MET A 6 13.47 13.89 -0.44
C MET A 6 12.58 12.89 0.29
N ALA A 7 11.95 11.98 -0.43
CA ALA A 7 11.14 10.92 0.18
C ALA A 7 11.71 9.55 -0.12
N ILE A 8 11.58 8.66 0.86
CA ILE A 8 11.82 7.22 0.73
C ILE A 8 10.54 6.51 1.09
N ILE A 9 10.10 5.62 0.20
CA ILE A 9 8.94 4.78 0.44
C ILE A 9 9.40 3.32 0.45
N TYR A 10 9.27 2.67 1.60
CA TYR A 10 9.48 1.24 1.73
C TYR A 10 8.21 0.50 1.34
N LEU A 11 8.33 -0.46 0.44
CA LEU A 11 7.16 -1.21 -0.03
C LEU A 11 6.74 -2.32 0.94
N GLY A 12 7.62 -2.68 1.87
CA GLY A 12 7.41 -3.76 2.81
C GLY A 12 7.55 -5.14 2.15
N ASP A 13 7.74 -6.16 2.94
CA ASP A 13 7.69 -7.55 2.47
C ASP A 13 6.25 -8.05 2.45
N SER A 14 5.95 -8.96 1.54
CA SER A 14 4.66 -9.65 1.50
C SER A 14 4.44 -10.40 2.81
N LYS A 15 3.27 -10.22 3.41
CA LYS A 15 2.90 -10.95 4.63
C LYS A 15 2.22 -12.26 4.26
N GLU A 16 2.56 -13.35 4.92
CA GLU A 16 1.97 -14.68 4.68
C GLU A 16 0.44 -14.65 4.74
N ASN A 17 -0.12 -13.88 5.67
CA ASN A 17 -1.57 -13.75 5.86
C ASN A 17 -2.32 -13.07 4.71
N ILE A 18 -1.63 -12.51 3.71
CA ILE A 18 -2.21 -11.89 2.51
C ILE A 18 -1.68 -12.55 1.23
N SER A 19 -0.99 -13.67 1.36
CA SER A 19 -0.40 -14.45 0.26
C SER A 19 -1.32 -14.64 -0.96
N PRO A 20 -2.62 -14.95 -0.85
CA PRO A 20 -3.47 -15.13 -2.03
C PRO A 20 -3.50 -13.92 -2.97
N LEU A 21 -3.32 -12.71 -2.44
CA LEU A 21 -3.32 -11.46 -3.22
C LEU A 21 -1.91 -11.00 -3.64
N THR A 22 -0.86 -11.55 -3.01
CA THR A 22 0.54 -11.12 -3.24
C THR A 22 1.39 -12.14 -4.01
N LYS A 23 0.88 -13.32 -4.35
CA LYS A 23 1.61 -14.35 -5.11
C LYS A 23 2.27 -13.83 -6.39
N VAL A 24 1.63 -12.88 -7.07
CA VAL A 24 2.04 -12.39 -8.41
C VAL A 24 2.28 -10.88 -8.44
N ARG A 25 2.37 -10.26 -7.28
CA ARG A 25 2.59 -8.80 -7.17
C ARG A 25 3.01 -8.39 -5.76
N ALA A 26 3.73 -7.27 -5.65
CA ALA A 26 4.02 -6.62 -4.40
C ALA A 26 2.74 -6.17 -3.68
N LEU A 27 2.73 -6.19 -2.34
CA LEU A 27 1.65 -5.69 -1.49
C LEU A 27 1.23 -4.26 -1.89
N ALA A 28 2.21 -3.38 -2.09
CA ALA A 28 2.01 -2.00 -2.50
C ALA A 28 1.22 -1.83 -3.81
N SER A 29 1.20 -2.86 -4.68
CA SER A 29 0.51 -2.84 -5.96
C SER A 29 -0.88 -3.48 -5.95
N ILE A 30 -1.38 -3.94 -4.79
CA ILE A 30 -2.73 -4.50 -4.67
C ILE A 30 -3.76 -3.39 -4.94
N PRO A 31 -4.78 -3.64 -5.79
CA PRO A 31 -5.85 -2.69 -6.04
C PRO A 31 -6.75 -2.51 -4.82
N VAL A 32 -7.19 -1.27 -4.58
CA VAL A 32 -8.11 -0.90 -3.50
C VAL A 32 -9.11 0.15 -3.98
N GLY A 33 -10.29 0.21 -3.36
CA GLY A 33 -11.31 1.21 -3.66
C GLY A 33 -11.72 1.29 -5.14
N GLY A 34 -11.61 0.16 -5.85
CA GLY A 34 -11.99 0.02 -7.25
C GLY A 34 -10.96 0.51 -8.26
N SER A 35 -10.28 1.63 -8.03
CA SER A 35 -9.40 2.28 -9.02
C SER A 35 -7.98 2.54 -8.57
N TYR A 36 -7.73 2.54 -7.25
CA TYR A 36 -6.44 2.89 -6.64
C TYR A 36 -5.59 1.64 -6.36
N ARG A 37 -4.34 1.88 -5.94
CA ARG A 37 -3.46 0.87 -5.33
C ARG A 37 -2.89 1.40 -4.02
N ILE A 38 -2.43 0.52 -3.16
CA ILE A 38 -1.92 0.92 -1.83
C ILE A 38 -0.79 1.95 -1.94
N ILE A 39 0.12 1.81 -2.92
CA ILE A 39 1.22 2.76 -3.15
C ILE A 39 0.77 4.19 -3.45
N ASP A 40 -0.42 4.36 -4.03
CA ASP A 40 -0.93 5.66 -4.44
C ASP A 40 -1.07 6.62 -3.25
N PHE A 41 -1.37 6.11 -2.07
CA PHE A 41 -1.49 6.90 -0.85
C PHE A 41 -0.16 7.47 -0.40
N SER A 42 0.88 6.65 -0.31
CA SER A 42 2.22 7.10 0.09
C SER A 42 2.83 8.06 -0.92
N LEU A 43 2.69 7.79 -2.22
CA LEU A 43 3.12 8.71 -3.29
C LEU A 43 2.38 10.04 -3.21
N SER A 44 1.05 10.00 -3.03
CA SER A 44 0.24 11.22 -2.95
C SER A 44 0.57 12.06 -1.72
N ASN A 45 0.81 11.43 -0.58
CA ASN A 45 1.20 12.14 0.65
C ASN A 45 2.46 12.98 0.44
N VAL A 46 3.50 12.41 -0.20
CA VAL A 46 4.76 13.15 -0.42
C VAL A 46 4.64 14.21 -1.51
N VAL A 47 3.91 13.94 -2.59
CA VAL A 47 3.79 14.94 -3.68
C VAL A 47 2.85 16.07 -3.34
N ASN A 48 1.84 15.85 -2.51
CA ASN A 48 0.98 16.91 -1.95
C ASN A 48 1.79 17.92 -1.12
N ALA A 49 2.82 17.45 -0.42
CA ALA A 49 3.75 18.34 0.30
C ALA A 49 4.77 19.05 -0.62
N GLY A 50 4.78 18.77 -1.93
CA GLY A 50 5.72 19.36 -2.87
C GLY A 50 7.06 18.64 -3.00
N ILE A 51 7.26 17.49 -2.36
CA ILE A 51 8.46 16.67 -2.53
C ILE A 51 8.45 16.04 -3.92
N ARG A 52 9.58 16.12 -4.64
CA ARG A 52 9.69 15.67 -6.03
C ARG A 52 10.86 14.71 -6.29
N ASN A 53 11.68 14.42 -5.29
CA ASN A 53 12.71 13.38 -5.34
C ASN A 53 12.24 12.21 -4.46
N VAL A 54 11.83 11.10 -5.08
CA VAL A 54 11.20 9.96 -4.42
C VAL A 54 11.91 8.67 -4.77
N GLY A 55 12.44 7.99 -3.76
CA GLY A 55 13.02 6.64 -3.89
C GLY A 55 12.06 5.58 -3.37
N LEU A 56 11.72 4.60 -4.20
CA LEU A 56 10.96 3.42 -3.81
C LEU A 56 11.92 2.27 -3.54
N PHE A 57 11.90 1.74 -2.33
CA PHE A 57 12.75 0.62 -1.93
C PHE A 57 11.91 -0.64 -1.78
N CYS A 58 12.16 -1.59 -2.68
CA CYS A 58 11.40 -2.82 -2.81
C CYS A 58 12.13 -3.99 -2.15
N GLY A 59 11.39 -4.98 -1.65
CA GLY A 59 11.93 -6.29 -1.25
C GLY A 59 12.24 -7.19 -2.45
N ASN A 60 12.13 -8.51 -2.26
CA ASN A 60 12.30 -9.53 -3.31
C ASN A 60 11.01 -9.78 -4.12
N GLU A 61 10.06 -8.87 -4.08
CA GLU A 61 8.74 -9.02 -4.64
C GLU A 61 8.71 -8.88 -6.16
N GLU A 62 7.65 -9.41 -6.78
CA GLU A 62 7.33 -9.20 -8.19
C GLU A 62 6.94 -7.75 -8.45
N LEU A 63 7.82 -7.01 -9.11
CA LEU A 63 7.67 -5.56 -9.35
C LEU A 63 6.92 -5.22 -10.64
N ASN A 64 6.69 -6.18 -11.54
CA ASN A 64 6.10 -5.91 -12.85
C ASN A 64 4.77 -5.13 -12.75
N SER A 65 3.89 -5.56 -11.83
CA SER A 65 2.61 -4.88 -11.60
C SER A 65 2.78 -3.47 -11.04
N LEU A 66 3.78 -3.24 -10.20
CA LEU A 66 4.08 -1.95 -9.61
C LEU A 66 4.66 -0.99 -10.64
N THR A 67 5.68 -1.42 -11.38
CA THR A 67 6.35 -0.63 -12.42
C THR A 67 5.39 -0.26 -13.55
N ASP A 68 4.52 -1.19 -13.96
CA ASP A 68 3.44 -0.88 -14.93
C ASP A 68 2.49 0.20 -14.40
N HIS A 69 2.13 0.13 -13.11
CA HIS A 69 1.22 1.12 -12.51
C HIS A 69 1.86 2.50 -12.41
N ILE A 70 3.06 2.58 -11.88
CA ILE A 70 3.75 3.84 -11.65
C ILE A 70 4.21 4.46 -12.97
N GLY A 71 4.66 3.63 -13.92
CA GLY A 71 5.26 4.11 -15.17
C GLY A 71 6.43 5.06 -14.87
N MET A 72 6.40 6.24 -15.45
CA MET A 72 7.37 7.31 -15.19
C MET A 72 6.95 8.25 -14.05
N GLY A 73 5.84 7.99 -13.37
CA GLY A 73 5.34 8.82 -12.28
C GLY A 73 4.61 10.09 -12.73
N ALA A 74 4.11 10.14 -13.97
CA ALA A 74 3.46 11.32 -14.53
C ALA A 74 2.24 11.78 -13.72
N GLU A 75 1.43 10.83 -13.24
CA GLU A 75 0.23 11.12 -12.46
C GLU A 75 0.52 11.82 -11.11
N TRP A 76 1.73 11.65 -10.60
CA TRP A 76 2.23 12.27 -9.36
C TRP A 76 3.18 13.45 -9.62
N ASP A 77 3.25 13.96 -10.87
CA ASP A 77 4.19 15.01 -11.24
C ASP A 77 5.67 14.64 -10.92
N LEU A 78 6.01 13.36 -11.10
CA LEU A 78 7.35 12.81 -10.86
C LEU A 78 8.09 12.41 -12.15
N ALA A 79 7.49 12.58 -13.34
CA ALA A 79 8.14 12.39 -14.63
C ALA A 79 9.04 13.59 -14.97
N ARG A 80 10.17 13.72 -14.28
CA ARG A 80 11.03 14.92 -14.33
C ARG A 80 12.45 14.59 -14.79
N LYS A 81 13.13 15.57 -15.45
CA LYS A 81 14.55 15.45 -15.85
C LYS A 81 15.50 15.53 -14.65
N LYS A 82 15.12 16.28 -13.62
CA LYS A 82 15.85 16.43 -12.35
C LYS A 82 14.91 16.02 -11.24
N ASP A 83 15.44 15.26 -10.28
CA ASP A 83 14.61 14.59 -9.27
C ASP A 83 13.70 13.52 -9.92
N GLY A 84 12.47 13.30 -9.45
CA GLY A 84 11.54 12.31 -9.99
C GLY A 84 11.45 11.06 -9.16
N ILE A 85 11.00 9.97 -9.77
CA ILE A 85 10.81 8.69 -9.08
C ILE A 85 11.88 7.69 -9.47
N PHE A 86 12.45 7.02 -8.48
CA PHE A 86 13.48 5.99 -8.64
C PHE A 86 13.04 4.71 -7.94
N ILE A 87 13.22 3.57 -8.59
CA ILE A 87 12.83 2.26 -8.04
C ILE A 87 14.09 1.45 -7.78
N PHE A 88 14.31 1.07 -6.54
CA PHE A 88 15.45 0.30 -6.08
C PHE A 88 15.00 -1.08 -5.59
N LYS A 89 15.64 -2.12 -6.10
CA LYS A 89 15.49 -3.45 -5.55
C LYS A 89 16.33 -3.56 -4.31
N ARG A 90 15.68 -3.77 -3.16
CA ARG A 90 16.22 -4.03 -1.83
C ARG A 90 17.45 -3.18 -1.46
N MET A 91 17.33 -2.45 -0.37
CA MET A 91 18.42 -1.63 0.14
C MET A 91 19.51 -2.48 0.80
N LEU A 92 19.11 -3.54 1.46
CA LEU A 92 19.95 -4.47 2.21
C LEU A 92 19.47 -5.91 1.91
N ASP A 93 20.36 -6.83 1.66
CA ASP A 93 20.05 -8.24 1.31
C ASP A 93 20.78 -9.20 2.25
N ASP A 94 20.18 -10.34 2.58
CA ASP A 94 20.66 -11.31 3.58
C ASP A 94 21.98 -12.04 3.18
N ASN A 95 22.42 -11.91 1.91
CA ASN A 95 23.66 -12.51 1.41
C ASN A 95 24.75 -11.46 1.15
N PHE A 96 25.61 -11.31 2.13
CA PHE A 96 26.69 -10.30 2.18
C PHE A 96 27.66 -10.29 0.99
N SER A 97 27.94 -11.43 0.37
CA SER A 97 29.03 -11.58 -0.61
C SER A 97 28.74 -11.05 -2.02
N LEU A 98 27.48 -10.85 -2.40
CA LEU A 98 27.09 -10.39 -3.74
C LEU A 98 26.59 -8.93 -3.77
N ASN A 99 26.56 -8.23 -2.65
CA ASN A 99 25.74 -7.03 -2.44
C ASN A 99 26.47 -5.71 -2.34
N GLN A 100 27.81 -5.69 -2.24
CA GLN A 100 28.56 -4.42 -2.24
C GLN A 100 28.22 -3.54 -3.45
N ALA A 101 27.99 -4.14 -4.63
CA ALA A 101 27.59 -3.39 -5.82
C ALA A 101 26.16 -2.84 -5.77
N ARG A 102 25.23 -3.52 -5.08
CA ARG A 102 23.84 -3.04 -4.91
C ARG A 102 23.73 -1.98 -3.84
N ILE A 103 24.43 -2.17 -2.71
CA ILE A 103 24.54 -1.16 -1.66
C ILE A 103 25.16 0.12 -2.23
N SER A 104 26.22 0.00 -3.03
CA SER A 104 26.86 1.16 -3.65
C SER A 104 25.93 1.92 -4.60
N LYS A 105 25.12 1.23 -5.41
CA LYS A 105 24.12 1.87 -6.29
C LYS A 105 23.02 2.59 -5.51
N ASN A 106 22.52 1.98 -4.45
CA ASN A 106 21.50 2.59 -3.62
C ASN A 106 22.07 3.80 -2.86
N MET A 107 23.31 3.69 -2.37
CA MET A 107 24.01 4.81 -1.72
C MET A 107 24.29 5.95 -2.69
N GLU A 108 24.57 5.65 -3.97
CA GLU A 108 24.77 6.65 -5.02
C GLU A 108 23.55 7.59 -5.16
N TYR A 109 22.34 7.07 -4.99
CA TYR A 109 21.11 7.88 -5.00
C TYR A 109 21.14 8.96 -3.90
N PHE A 110 21.54 8.60 -2.69
CA PHE A 110 21.67 9.56 -1.59
C PHE A 110 22.79 10.58 -1.85
N PHE A 111 23.94 10.15 -2.35
CA PHE A 111 25.07 11.05 -2.62
C PHE A 111 24.80 12.02 -3.77
N ARG A 112 24.07 11.58 -4.80
CA ARG A 112 23.66 12.44 -5.92
C ARG A 112 22.54 13.40 -5.57
N SER A 113 21.73 13.07 -4.57
CA SER A 113 20.63 13.92 -4.12
C SER A 113 21.13 15.16 -3.42
N THR A 114 20.59 16.31 -3.80
CA THR A 114 20.95 17.61 -3.19
C THR A 114 20.20 17.88 -1.89
N GLN A 115 19.15 17.13 -1.62
CA GLN A 115 18.32 17.24 -0.42
C GLN A 115 19.10 16.81 0.83
N GLN A 116 18.87 17.49 1.94
CA GLN A 116 19.55 17.23 3.23
C GLN A 116 18.67 16.43 4.20
N ASN A 117 17.37 16.44 3.99
CA ASN A 117 16.39 15.80 4.88
C ASN A 117 15.57 14.75 4.13
N ILE A 118 15.05 13.78 4.86
CA ILE A 118 14.32 12.65 4.32
C ILE A 118 12.99 12.51 5.05
N VAL A 119 11.91 12.33 4.29
CA VAL A 119 10.65 11.81 4.77
C VAL A 119 10.60 10.33 4.39
N VAL A 120 10.45 9.47 5.36
CA VAL A 120 10.30 8.02 5.16
C VAL A 120 8.85 7.66 5.36
N LEU A 121 8.28 6.92 4.42
CA LEU A 121 6.94 6.34 4.52
C LEU A 121 7.01 4.84 4.18
N ASN A 122 5.95 4.12 4.55
CA ASN A 122 5.76 2.73 4.10
C ASN A 122 4.57 2.63 3.14
N ALA A 123 4.44 1.49 2.45
CA ALA A 123 3.34 1.21 1.54
C ALA A 123 2.52 -0.05 1.95
N HIS A 124 2.48 -0.38 3.24
CA HIS A 124 1.60 -1.42 3.78
C HIS A 124 0.48 -0.84 4.67
N MET A 125 0.52 0.47 4.91
CA MET A 125 -0.53 1.20 5.62
C MET A 125 -1.17 2.24 4.71
N VAL A 126 -2.48 2.41 4.85
CA VAL A 126 -3.26 3.42 4.14
C VAL A 126 -3.64 4.54 5.10
N TYR A 127 -3.24 5.74 4.77
CA TYR A 127 -3.53 6.98 5.48
C TYR A 127 -3.35 8.18 4.55
N ASN A 128 -3.98 9.31 4.87
CA ASN A 128 -3.82 10.59 4.18
C ASN A 128 -3.14 11.59 5.14
N LEU A 129 -1.81 11.60 5.13
CA LEU A 129 -0.97 12.37 6.04
C LEU A 129 -0.65 13.76 5.46
N ASP A 130 -0.75 14.80 6.28
CA ASP A 130 -0.20 16.10 5.97
C ASP A 130 1.32 16.11 6.23
N VAL A 131 2.08 15.79 5.18
CA VAL A 131 3.54 15.75 5.27
C VAL A 131 4.12 17.14 5.45
N SER A 132 3.43 18.21 5.01
CA SER A 132 3.89 19.59 5.24
C SER A 132 3.81 19.96 6.72
N ASP A 133 2.70 19.68 7.40
CA ASP A 133 2.57 19.89 8.84
C ASP A 133 3.55 19.01 9.63
N LEU A 134 3.75 17.76 9.20
CA LEU A 134 4.76 16.87 9.82
C LEU A 134 6.16 17.48 9.76
N ILE A 135 6.57 18.02 8.61
CA ILE A 135 7.86 18.67 8.43
C ILE A 135 7.98 19.93 9.31
N GLU A 136 6.96 20.77 9.34
CA GLU A 136 6.94 21.95 10.19
C GLU A 136 7.08 21.61 11.68
N LYS A 137 6.39 20.57 12.15
CA LYS A 137 6.49 20.07 13.53
C LYS A 137 7.86 19.46 13.82
N HIS A 138 8.45 18.77 12.85
CA HIS A 138 9.80 18.23 12.98
C HIS A 138 10.83 19.37 13.18
N GLU A 139 10.83 20.37 12.30
CA GLU A 139 11.75 21.51 12.38
C GLU A 139 11.55 22.30 13.67
N ALA A 140 10.29 22.54 14.07
CA ALA A 140 9.97 23.22 15.33
C ALA A 140 10.41 22.47 16.58
N SER A 141 10.44 21.13 16.52
CA SER A 141 10.85 20.30 17.66
C SER A 141 12.34 20.35 17.95
N GLY A 142 13.17 20.66 16.95
CA GLY A 142 14.65 20.61 17.05
C GLY A 142 15.20 19.22 17.36
N LYS A 143 14.40 18.15 17.21
CA LYS A 143 14.79 16.77 17.49
C LYS A 143 15.40 16.11 16.25
N GLU A 144 16.20 15.07 16.45
CA GLU A 144 16.88 14.36 15.35
C GLU A 144 15.93 13.59 14.44
N ILE A 145 14.87 13.02 15.03
CA ILE A 145 13.85 12.25 14.33
C ILE A 145 12.47 12.71 14.80
N THR A 146 11.50 12.75 13.89
CA THR A 146 10.08 12.78 14.24
C THR A 146 9.44 11.50 13.74
N MET A 147 8.78 10.76 14.64
CA MET A 147 8.04 9.52 14.35
C MET A 147 6.55 9.77 14.41
N VAL A 148 5.84 9.29 13.39
CA VAL A 148 4.38 9.39 13.31
C VAL A 148 3.73 8.19 13.98
N TYR A 149 2.76 8.46 14.86
CA TYR A 149 1.98 7.42 15.51
C TYR A 149 0.48 7.77 15.53
N LYS A 150 -0.35 6.77 15.77
CA LYS A 150 -1.78 6.95 16.01
C LYS A 150 -2.21 6.15 17.24
N LYS A 151 -3.05 6.77 18.08
CA LYS A 151 -3.77 6.07 19.14
C LYS A 151 -4.90 5.25 18.54
N VAL A 152 -4.90 3.96 18.77
CA VAL A 152 -5.92 3.03 18.29
C VAL A 152 -6.47 2.17 19.41
N LYS A 153 -7.77 1.88 19.33
CA LYS A 153 -8.42 0.89 20.20
C LYS A 153 -8.31 -0.49 19.56
N LYS A 154 -8.30 -1.54 20.38
CA LYS A 154 -8.29 -2.94 19.92
C LYS A 154 -7.16 -3.24 18.93
N ALA A 155 -5.97 -2.76 19.22
CA ALA A 155 -4.80 -2.91 18.35
C ALA A 155 -4.51 -4.39 18.04
N ASN A 156 -4.75 -5.30 18.98
CA ASN A 156 -4.59 -6.74 18.83
C ASN A 156 -5.53 -7.40 17.80
N GLU A 157 -6.63 -6.74 17.43
CA GLU A 157 -7.56 -7.26 16.43
C GLU A 157 -7.17 -6.86 15.00
N HIS A 158 -6.60 -5.65 14.82
CA HIS A 158 -6.41 -5.03 13.49
C HIS A 158 -4.96 -4.67 13.14
N PHE A 159 -4.06 -4.55 14.14
CA PHE A 159 -2.69 -4.08 13.94
C PHE A 159 -1.63 -5.11 14.32
N ASN A 160 -1.93 -6.39 14.17
CA ASN A 160 -0.96 -7.46 14.39
C ASN A 160 0.29 -7.24 13.52
N HIS A 161 1.48 -7.46 14.11
CA HIS A 161 2.78 -7.24 13.51
C HIS A 161 3.14 -5.76 13.22
N CYS A 162 2.32 -4.81 13.70
CA CYS A 162 2.70 -3.40 13.68
C CYS A 162 3.52 -3.05 14.92
N SER A 163 4.36 -2.03 14.79
CA SER A 163 5.14 -1.53 15.92
C SER A 163 4.28 -0.65 16.82
N SER A 164 4.35 -0.88 18.14
CA SER A 164 3.79 0.01 19.16
C SER A 164 4.85 0.97 19.67
N VAL A 165 4.42 2.14 20.14
CA VAL A 165 5.32 3.23 20.58
C VAL A 165 4.98 3.67 21.98
N LYS A 166 5.97 3.70 22.87
CA LYS A 166 5.85 4.31 24.19
C LYS A 166 6.36 5.74 24.17
N ILE A 167 5.54 6.66 24.67
CA ILE A 167 5.80 8.10 24.64
C ILE A 167 5.78 8.61 26.08
N ASP A 168 6.73 9.49 26.42
CA ASP A 168 6.82 10.13 27.72
C ASP A 168 5.99 11.44 27.79
N GLU A 169 6.00 12.08 28.98
CA GLU A 169 5.30 13.34 29.24
C GLU A 169 5.83 14.52 28.41
N ASN A 170 7.08 14.42 27.90
CA ASN A 170 7.72 15.43 27.08
C ASN A 170 7.52 15.19 25.57
N ASN A 171 6.56 14.33 25.20
CA ASN A 171 6.28 13.93 23.83
C ASN A 171 7.48 13.28 23.11
N ARG A 172 8.34 12.59 23.87
CA ARG A 172 9.50 11.86 23.37
C ARG A 172 9.17 10.36 23.27
N VAL A 173 9.60 9.73 22.18
CA VAL A 173 9.55 8.28 22.02
C VAL A 173 10.61 7.63 22.92
N VAL A 174 10.19 6.80 23.85
CA VAL A 174 11.05 6.12 24.83
C VAL A 174 11.01 4.59 24.72
N GLY A 175 10.19 4.06 23.82
CA GLY A 175 10.10 2.62 23.56
C GLY A 175 9.45 2.34 22.21
N ILE A 176 9.97 1.34 21.50
CA ILE A 176 9.40 0.81 20.25
C ILE A 176 9.44 -0.71 20.34
N GLY A 177 8.35 -1.37 20.04
CA GLY A 177 8.29 -2.83 20.05
C GLY A 177 7.15 -3.37 19.19
N GLN A 178 7.26 -4.60 18.75
CA GLN A 178 6.21 -5.27 17.98
C GLN A 178 5.28 -6.06 18.90
N ASN A 179 3.98 -6.03 18.58
CA ASN A 179 2.93 -6.82 19.26
C ASN A 179 2.89 -6.62 20.80
N LEU A 180 3.28 -5.44 21.29
CA LEU A 180 3.24 -5.10 22.71
C LEU A 180 1.87 -4.51 23.08
N PHE A 181 0.78 -5.23 22.81
CA PHE A 181 -0.60 -4.78 23.01
C PHE A 181 -1.09 -5.16 24.42
N PHE A 182 -0.69 -4.36 25.40
CA PHE A 182 -1.06 -4.59 26.80
C PHE A 182 -2.24 -3.75 27.29
N LYS A 183 -2.69 -2.79 26.47
CA LYS A 183 -3.74 -1.83 26.83
C LYS A 183 -4.87 -1.86 25.84
N GLU A 184 -6.05 -1.39 26.27
CA GLU A 184 -7.20 -1.19 25.39
C GLU A 184 -6.92 -0.17 24.27
N GLU A 185 -6.13 0.86 24.57
CA GLU A 185 -5.62 1.84 23.62
C GLU A 185 -4.11 1.74 23.51
N GLU A 186 -3.61 1.62 22.29
CA GLU A 186 -2.18 1.55 21.98
C GLU A 186 -1.76 2.61 20.97
N ASN A 187 -0.52 3.06 21.09
CA ASN A 187 0.08 3.97 20.11
C ASN A 187 0.76 3.13 19.02
N ILE A 188 0.16 3.07 17.84
CA ILE A 188 0.72 2.33 16.71
C ILE A 188 1.59 3.26 15.86
N SER A 189 2.83 2.85 15.57
CA SER A 189 3.68 3.51 14.60
C SER A 189 3.08 3.40 13.20
N LEU A 190 3.09 4.49 12.45
CA LEU A 190 2.77 4.45 11.03
C LEU A 190 4.00 4.04 10.19
N ASP A 191 5.14 3.70 10.81
CA ASP A 191 6.43 3.53 10.15
C ASP A 191 6.74 4.69 9.19
N ALA A 192 6.36 5.89 9.63
CA ALA A 192 6.60 7.15 8.96
C ALA A 192 7.50 8.04 9.82
N PHE A 193 8.59 8.55 9.21
CA PHE A 193 9.63 9.25 9.93
C PHE A 193 10.10 10.49 9.15
N VAL A 194 10.58 11.49 9.88
CA VAL A 194 11.37 12.62 9.32
C VAL A 194 12.71 12.66 10.03
N LEU A 195 13.79 12.70 9.27
CA LEU A 195 15.17 12.76 9.79
C LEU A 195 16.12 13.38 8.76
N SER A 196 17.35 13.73 9.20
CA SER A 196 18.38 14.18 8.28
C SER A 196 18.92 13.02 7.42
N LYS A 197 19.38 13.33 6.20
CA LYS A 197 20.05 12.37 5.32
C LYS A 197 21.33 11.81 5.96
N GLU A 198 22.07 12.65 6.66
CA GLU A 198 23.28 12.26 7.37
C GLU A 198 22.99 11.18 8.42
N LEU A 199 21.98 11.39 9.28
CA LEU A 199 21.59 10.43 10.29
C LEU A 199 21.10 9.12 9.65
N MET A 200 20.33 9.19 8.58
CA MET A 200 19.88 8.00 7.83
C MET A 200 21.06 7.19 7.32
N LEU A 201 22.05 7.84 6.70
CA LEU A 201 23.24 7.19 6.18
C LEU A 201 24.08 6.56 7.31
N LYS A 202 24.21 7.25 8.44
CA LYS A 202 24.91 6.72 9.63
C LYS A 202 24.22 5.45 10.12
N LEU A 203 22.90 5.45 10.35
CA LEU A 203 22.14 4.28 10.79
C LEU A 203 22.27 3.09 9.83
N LEU A 204 22.32 3.35 8.52
CA LEU A 204 22.52 2.31 7.51
C LEU A 204 23.93 1.72 7.56
N VAL A 205 24.97 2.56 7.68
CA VAL A 205 26.36 2.11 7.76
C VAL A 205 26.57 1.28 9.03
N ASP A 206 26.08 1.74 10.18
CA ASP A 206 26.16 1.03 11.45
C ASP A 206 25.47 -0.35 11.34
N SER A 207 24.32 -0.41 10.68
CA SER A 207 23.59 -1.67 10.42
C SER A 207 24.41 -2.66 9.56
N ILE A 208 25.10 -2.17 8.55
CA ILE A 208 25.97 -3.00 7.68
C ILE A 208 27.15 -3.57 8.48
N GLN A 209 27.78 -2.75 9.31
CA GLN A 209 28.91 -3.18 10.14
C GLN A 209 28.51 -4.27 11.16
N ASP A 210 27.31 -4.16 11.71
CA ASP A 210 26.76 -5.13 12.65
C ASP A 210 26.28 -6.43 11.98
N GLY A 211 26.26 -6.50 10.65
CA GLY A 211 25.73 -7.64 9.88
C GLY A 211 24.23 -7.87 10.08
N LYS A 212 23.49 -6.84 10.50
CA LYS A 212 22.07 -6.89 10.83
C LYS A 212 21.27 -5.98 9.90
N TYR A 213 20.65 -6.57 8.92
CA TYR A 213 19.93 -5.87 7.84
C TYR A 213 18.45 -5.78 8.14
N ASN A 214 18.05 -4.82 8.97
CA ASN A 214 16.68 -4.70 9.39
C ASN A 214 15.99 -3.46 8.81
N VAL A 215 14.66 -3.46 8.91
CA VAL A 215 13.83 -2.32 8.56
C VAL A 215 14.22 -1.09 9.41
N LEU A 216 14.09 0.11 8.86
CA LEU A 216 14.50 1.36 9.54
C LEU A 216 13.91 1.50 10.96
N SER A 217 12.66 1.06 11.17
CA SER A 217 12.02 1.07 12.50
C SER A 217 12.80 0.26 13.54
N GLU A 218 13.37 -0.88 13.15
CA GLU A 218 14.22 -1.69 14.05
C GLU A 218 15.58 -1.04 14.30
N LEU A 219 16.17 -0.40 13.27
CA LEU A 219 17.42 0.35 13.45
C LEU A 219 17.22 1.51 14.43
N ILE A 220 16.13 2.23 14.31
CA ILE A 220 15.75 3.30 15.24
C ILE A 220 15.51 2.72 16.64
N ALA A 221 14.79 1.61 16.76
CA ALA A 221 14.52 0.98 18.06
C ALA A 221 15.79 0.56 18.80
N ARG A 222 16.79 0.03 18.10
CA ARG A 222 18.09 -0.37 18.68
C ARG A 222 18.90 0.82 19.15
N ASN A 223 18.87 1.93 18.41
CA ASN A 223 19.59 3.14 18.74
C ASN A 223 18.80 4.12 19.63
N LEU A 224 17.61 3.72 20.08
CA LEU A 224 16.69 4.57 20.85
C LEU A 224 17.34 5.31 22.04
N PRO A 225 18.24 4.69 22.84
CA PRO A 225 18.87 5.39 23.97
C PRO A 225 19.73 6.60 23.54
N SER A 226 20.30 6.56 22.34
CA SER A 226 21.18 7.62 21.81
C SER A 226 20.45 8.63 20.92
N LEU A 227 19.17 8.36 20.57
CA LEU A 227 18.40 9.20 19.67
C LEU A 227 17.39 10.05 20.41
N ASN A 228 17.20 11.27 19.95
CA ASN A 228 16.18 12.17 20.47
C ASN A 228 15.01 12.24 19.48
N ILE A 229 13.93 11.49 19.78
CA ILE A 229 12.82 11.26 18.86
C ILE A 229 11.57 11.97 19.35
N ASN A 230 11.03 12.88 18.52
CA ASN A 230 9.74 13.54 18.72
C ASN A 230 8.61 12.63 18.27
N ALA A 231 7.50 12.59 19.01
CA ALA A 231 6.30 11.88 18.63
C ALA A 231 5.30 12.83 17.96
N TYR A 232 4.80 12.45 16.78
CA TYR A 232 3.76 13.19 16.05
C TYR A 232 2.48 12.35 15.97
N GLU A 233 1.39 12.82 16.57
CA GLU A 233 0.11 12.13 16.59
C GLU A 233 -0.68 12.37 15.29
N PHE A 234 -0.91 11.31 14.51
CA PHE A 234 -1.81 11.30 13.36
C PHE A 234 -3.25 11.04 13.82
N LYS A 235 -4.18 11.91 13.41
CA LYS A 235 -5.60 11.84 13.84
C LYS A 235 -6.55 11.33 12.76
N GLY A 236 -6.10 11.22 11.50
CA GLY A 236 -6.91 10.73 10.38
C GLY A 236 -7.15 9.22 10.40
N TYR A 237 -7.86 8.72 9.41
CA TYR A 237 -8.09 7.29 9.25
C TYR A 237 -6.79 6.53 8.97
N LEU A 238 -6.60 5.40 9.62
CA LEU A 238 -5.47 4.50 9.45
C LEU A 238 -5.96 3.08 9.25
N GLN A 239 -5.44 2.41 8.23
CA GLN A 239 -5.63 0.97 8.01
C GLN A 239 -4.28 0.32 7.74
N CYS A 240 -3.97 -0.75 8.46
CA CYS A 240 -2.85 -1.63 8.15
C CYS A 240 -3.33 -2.77 7.26
N ILE A 241 -2.68 -2.96 6.10
CA ILE A 241 -3.03 -4.05 5.16
C ILE A 241 -2.05 -5.22 5.40
N ASN A 242 -2.25 -5.93 6.50
CA ASN A 242 -1.39 -7.04 6.94
C ASN A 242 -2.02 -8.42 6.78
N SER A 243 -3.26 -8.50 6.34
CA SER A 243 -4.00 -9.74 6.12
C SER A 243 -5.11 -9.56 5.08
N THR A 244 -5.61 -10.68 4.54
CA THR A 244 -6.76 -10.69 3.63
C THR A 244 -8.00 -10.08 4.29
N ARG A 245 -8.20 -10.33 5.60
CA ARG A 245 -9.30 -9.73 6.38
C ARG A 245 -9.16 -8.21 6.43
N GLU A 246 -7.98 -7.67 6.74
CA GLU A 246 -7.79 -6.22 6.83
C GLU A 246 -7.85 -5.54 5.46
N TYR A 247 -7.44 -6.21 4.40
CA TYR A 247 -7.68 -5.77 3.04
C TYR A 247 -9.18 -5.69 2.71
N PHE A 248 -9.94 -6.73 3.07
CA PHE A 248 -11.39 -6.76 2.87
C PHE A 248 -12.08 -5.66 3.68
N ASN A 249 -11.76 -5.55 4.97
CA ASN A 249 -12.28 -4.53 5.87
C ASN A 249 -12.02 -3.11 5.35
N PHE A 250 -10.82 -2.84 4.85
CA PHE A 250 -10.50 -1.55 4.26
C PHE A 250 -11.43 -1.21 3.10
N ASN A 251 -11.61 -2.14 2.17
CA ASN A 251 -12.51 -1.93 1.02
C ASN A 251 -13.95 -1.70 1.48
N MET A 252 -14.46 -2.48 2.42
CA MET A 252 -15.82 -2.29 2.97
C MET A 252 -15.94 -0.95 3.72
N ASN A 253 -14.92 -0.55 4.48
CA ASN A 253 -14.91 0.73 5.19
C ASN A 253 -14.99 1.95 4.23
N LEU A 254 -14.49 1.83 3.00
CA LEU A 254 -14.63 2.87 1.98
C LEU A 254 -16.07 3.12 1.54
N LEU A 255 -17.00 2.22 1.82
CA LEU A 255 -18.43 2.45 1.59
C LEU A 255 -19.02 3.50 2.55
N ASN A 256 -18.38 3.69 3.72
CA ASN A 256 -18.74 4.77 4.63
C ASN A 256 -18.21 6.11 4.10
N GLN A 257 -19.11 7.05 3.85
CA GLN A 257 -18.76 8.35 3.28
C GLN A 257 -17.72 9.13 4.13
N LYS A 258 -17.83 9.10 5.46
CA LYS A 258 -16.91 9.85 6.34
C LYS A 258 -15.49 9.31 6.23
N ILE A 259 -15.35 7.98 6.20
CA ILE A 259 -14.04 7.31 6.03
C ILE A 259 -13.50 7.62 4.64
N ARG A 260 -14.32 7.51 3.61
CA ARG A 260 -13.94 7.81 2.23
C ARG A 260 -13.48 9.26 2.05
N ASP A 261 -14.19 10.22 2.64
CA ASP A 261 -13.84 11.64 2.60
C ASP A 261 -12.47 11.90 3.24
N ASP A 262 -12.16 11.23 4.35
CA ASP A 262 -10.88 11.37 5.04
C ASP A 262 -9.75 10.68 4.24
N VAL A 263 -9.95 9.43 3.85
CA VAL A 263 -8.96 8.63 3.10
C VAL A 263 -8.56 9.30 1.79
N PHE A 264 -9.51 9.82 1.02
CA PHE A 264 -9.23 10.47 -0.27
C PHE A 264 -9.01 11.97 -0.18
N GLY A 265 -9.02 12.53 1.02
CA GLY A 265 -8.72 13.94 1.26
C GLY A 265 -9.72 14.91 0.65
N ILE A 266 -10.98 14.53 0.52
CA ILE A 266 -12.02 15.33 -0.14
C ILE A 266 -12.19 16.66 0.57
N LYS A 267 -12.20 16.67 1.91
CA LYS A 267 -12.34 17.88 2.72
C LYS A 267 -11.03 18.63 2.94
N SER A 268 -9.92 17.92 3.04
CA SER A 268 -8.60 18.50 3.30
C SER A 268 -7.93 19.08 2.04
N GLY A 269 -8.41 18.71 0.85
CA GLY A 269 -7.79 19.08 -0.42
C GLY A 269 -6.55 18.25 -0.79
N ARG A 270 -6.08 17.37 0.09
CA ARG A 270 -4.95 16.47 -0.17
C ARG A 270 -5.43 15.25 -0.96
N LYS A 271 -5.56 15.43 -2.27
CA LYS A 271 -6.07 14.39 -3.18
C LYS A 271 -5.12 13.19 -3.26
N ILE A 272 -5.69 12.02 -3.40
CA ILE A 272 -4.95 10.81 -3.74
C ILE A 272 -4.95 10.68 -5.26
N PHE A 273 -3.74 10.70 -5.85
CA PHE A 273 -3.52 10.51 -7.28
C PHE A 273 -3.39 9.02 -7.58
N THR A 274 -3.76 8.61 -8.77
CA THR A 274 -3.62 7.23 -9.27
C THR A 274 -3.45 7.25 -10.78
N LYS A 275 -2.98 6.14 -11.35
CA LYS A 275 -2.85 5.98 -12.81
C LYS A 275 -4.22 6.15 -13.49
N VAL A 276 -4.33 7.14 -14.35
CA VAL A 276 -5.51 7.33 -15.19
C VAL A 276 -5.54 6.24 -16.27
N LYS A 277 -6.72 5.69 -16.51
CA LYS A 277 -6.99 4.77 -17.62
C LYS A 277 -8.20 5.26 -18.38
N ASP A 278 -8.06 5.36 -19.68
CA ASP A 278 -9.16 5.69 -20.59
C ASP A 278 -10.08 4.47 -20.70
N THR A 279 -11.16 4.51 -19.96
CA THR A 279 -12.22 3.50 -19.97
C THR A 279 -13.57 4.20 -20.11
N PRO A 280 -14.54 3.61 -20.85
CA PRO A 280 -15.87 4.20 -20.98
C PRO A 280 -16.55 4.31 -19.63
N PRO A 281 -17.58 5.14 -19.48
CA PRO A 281 -18.47 5.11 -18.32
C PRO A 281 -19.07 3.72 -18.11
N THR A 282 -19.47 3.42 -16.88
CA THR A 282 -20.17 2.18 -16.56
C THR A 282 -21.55 2.15 -17.17
N LEU A 283 -21.90 1.02 -17.76
CA LEU A 283 -23.23 0.73 -18.32
C LEU A 283 -24.07 -0.05 -17.31
N PHE A 284 -25.16 0.54 -16.86
CA PHE A 284 -26.20 -0.12 -16.08
C PHE A 284 -27.32 -0.53 -17.04
N LYS A 285 -27.57 -1.85 -17.12
CA LYS A 285 -28.68 -2.39 -17.92
C LYS A 285 -30.01 -2.32 -17.17
N GLU A 286 -31.11 -2.63 -17.83
CA GLU A 286 -32.47 -2.48 -17.30
C GLU A 286 -32.74 -3.21 -15.97
N THR A 287 -32.12 -4.36 -15.75
CA THR A 287 -32.30 -5.18 -14.53
C THR A 287 -31.24 -4.91 -13.46
N ALA A 288 -30.35 -3.93 -13.65
CA ALA A 288 -29.31 -3.60 -12.70
C ALA A 288 -29.91 -3.00 -11.41
N ASP A 289 -29.60 -3.62 -10.26
CA ASP A 289 -29.94 -3.13 -8.92
C ASP A 289 -28.65 -2.91 -8.12
N VAL A 290 -28.24 -1.64 -7.96
CA VAL A 290 -26.96 -1.30 -7.32
C VAL A 290 -27.21 -0.43 -6.10
N GLU A 291 -26.83 -0.94 -4.92
CA GLU A 291 -27.05 -0.28 -3.64
C GLU A 291 -25.72 -0.18 -2.86
N ASN A 292 -25.46 0.97 -2.26
CA ASN A 292 -24.33 1.24 -1.37
C ASN A 292 -22.99 0.63 -1.86
N SER A 293 -22.64 0.85 -3.14
CA SER A 293 -21.50 0.21 -3.78
C SER A 293 -20.61 1.24 -4.49
N LEU A 294 -19.31 0.96 -4.56
CA LEU A 294 -18.36 1.74 -5.36
C LEU A 294 -18.12 1.02 -6.69
N VAL A 295 -18.43 1.68 -7.78
CA VAL A 295 -18.28 1.13 -9.14
C VAL A 295 -17.33 1.99 -9.94
N SER A 296 -16.27 1.37 -10.46
CA SER A 296 -15.31 2.03 -11.33
C SER A 296 -15.79 2.05 -12.79
N ASN A 297 -15.14 2.88 -13.61
CA ASN A 297 -15.45 3.00 -15.04
C ASN A 297 -15.28 1.68 -15.82
N GLY A 298 -16.01 1.55 -16.92
CA GLY A 298 -15.91 0.43 -17.85
C GLY A 298 -16.67 -0.83 -17.41
N CYS A 299 -17.39 -0.80 -16.30
CA CYS A 299 -18.21 -1.93 -15.87
C CYS A 299 -19.49 -2.06 -16.71
N ILE A 300 -20.01 -3.29 -16.82
CA ILE A 300 -21.32 -3.59 -17.38
C ILE A 300 -22.10 -4.36 -16.33
N ILE A 301 -23.22 -3.80 -15.87
CA ILE A 301 -23.97 -4.35 -14.75
C ILE A 301 -25.40 -4.63 -15.18
N GLU A 302 -25.85 -5.86 -14.99
CA GLU A 302 -27.23 -6.32 -15.26
C GLU A 302 -27.85 -7.00 -14.02
N GLY A 303 -27.01 -7.46 -13.06
CA GLY A 303 -27.43 -8.13 -11.83
C GLY A 303 -27.55 -7.19 -10.64
N THR A 304 -27.68 -7.77 -9.45
CA THR A 304 -27.78 -7.09 -8.15
C THR A 304 -26.40 -6.97 -7.50
N VAL A 305 -26.04 -5.75 -7.07
CA VAL A 305 -24.76 -5.45 -6.43
C VAL A 305 -25.00 -4.63 -5.17
N LYS A 306 -24.78 -5.23 -4.00
CA LYS A 306 -25.00 -4.60 -2.70
C LYS A 306 -23.75 -4.58 -1.85
N ASN A 307 -23.49 -3.43 -1.21
CA ASN A 307 -22.36 -3.22 -0.30
C ASN A 307 -21.03 -3.71 -0.88
N SER A 308 -20.77 -3.48 -2.17
CA SER A 308 -19.67 -4.10 -2.90
C SER A 308 -18.78 -3.08 -3.61
N ILE A 309 -17.57 -3.52 -3.96
CA ILE A 309 -16.63 -2.71 -4.73
C ILE A 309 -16.34 -3.41 -6.05
N LEU A 310 -16.63 -2.73 -7.17
CA LEU A 310 -16.32 -3.20 -8.51
C LEU A 310 -15.20 -2.36 -9.12
N SER A 311 -14.12 -3.03 -9.49
CA SER A 311 -13.02 -2.40 -10.23
C SER A 311 -13.33 -2.33 -11.73
N ARG A 312 -12.48 -1.60 -12.45
CA ARG A 312 -12.65 -1.31 -13.89
C ARG A 312 -12.89 -2.58 -14.73
N GLY A 313 -13.82 -2.48 -15.67
CA GLY A 313 -14.08 -3.54 -16.66
C GLY A 313 -14.75 -4.79 -16.10
N ALA A 314 -15.30 -4.76 -14.89
CA ALA A 314 -16.07 -5.87 -14.34
C ALA A 314 -17.40 -6.02 -15.09
N ILE A 315 -17.74 -7.25 -15.46
CA ILE A 315 -19.01 -7.62 -16.13
C ILE A 315 -19.83 -8.45 -15.16
N ILE A 316 -21.02 -7.96 -14.82
CA ILE A 316 -21.98 -8.60 -13.94
C ILE A 316 -23.23 -8.91 -14.76
N GLU A 317 -23.41 -10.19 -15.08
CA GLU A 317 -24.54 -10.63 -15.91
C GLU A 317 -25.87 -10.64 -15.15
N LYS A 318 -26.94 -10.92 -15.90
CA LYS A 318 -28.31 -11.01 -15.39
C LYS A 318 -28.44 -12.07 -14.28
N ASP A 319 -29.30 -11.80 -13.31
CA ASP A 319 -29.60 -12.69 -12.18
C ASP A 319 -28.39 -13.00 -11.26
N VAL A 320 -27.27 -12.27 -11.43
CA VAL A 320 -26.14 -12.31 -10.48
C VAL A 320 -26.51 -11.54 -9.21
N VAL A 321 -26.08 -12.07 -8.05
CA VAL A 321 -26.20 -11.39 -6.76
C VAL A 321 -24.83 -11.29 -6.11
N LEU A 322 -24.37 -10.06 -5.92
CA LEU A 322 -23.15 -9.74 -5.17
C LEU A 322 -23.52 -9.03 -3.87
N GLU A 323 -23.07 -9.57 -2.74
CA GLU A 323 -23.25 -8.99 -1.41
C GLU A 323 -21.90 -8.92 -0.68
N GLU A 324 -21.49 -7.72 -0.27
CA GLU A 324 -20.23 -7.51 0.44
C GLU A 324 -19.03 -8.13 -0.31
N CYS A 325 -18.88 -7.84 -1.60
CA CYS A 325 -17.83 -8.40 -2.45
C CYS A 325 -16.82 -7.34 -2.91
N VAL A 326 -15.60 -7.78 -3.18
CA VAL A 326 -14.56 -6.98 -3.85
C VAL A 326 -14.21 -7.65 -5.17
N ILE A 327 -14.68 -7.10 -6.27
CA ILE A 327 -14.44 -7.63 -7.62
C ILE A 327 -13.35 -6.79 -8.29
N LEU A 328 -12.19 -7.38 -8.55
CA LEU A 328 -11.07 -6.69 -9.17
C LEU A 328 -11.23 -6.60 -10.70
N GLN A 329 -10.25 -5.99 -11.36
CA GLN A 329 -10.32 -5.60 -12.76
C GLN A 329 -10.56 -6.79 -13.71
N ASP A 330 -11.36 -6.54 -14.75
CA ASP A 330 -11.60 -7.44 -15.87
C ASP A 330 -12.13 -8.81 -15.45
N CYS A 331 -12.89 -8.86 -14.35
CA CYS A 331 -13.60 -10.05 -13.92
C CYS A 331 -14.96 -10.15 -14.61
N HIS A 332 -15.38 -11.37 -14.92
CA HIS A 332 -16.66 -11.68 -15.53
C HIS A 332 -17.46 -12.64 -14.64
N ILE A 333 -18.55 -12.14 -14.04
CA ILE A 333 -19.43 -12.92 -13.19
C ILE A 333 -20.65 -13.29 -14.03
N LYS A 334 -20.77 -14.59 -14.35
CA LYS A 334 -21.77 -15.11 -15.26
C LYS A 334 -23.12 -15.27 -14.59
N LYS A 335 -24.15 -15.36 -15.43
CA LYS A 335 -25.56 -15.42 -15.08
C LYS A 335 -25.87 -16.33 -13.90
N GLY A 336 -26.69 -15.83 -12.97
CA GLY A 336 -27.20 -16.59 -11.83
C GLY A 336 -26.20 -16.91 -10.74
N ALA A 337 -24.96 -16.40 -10.82
CA ALA A 337 -23.98 -16.60 -9.75
C ALA A 337 -24.32 -15.76 -8.51
N HIS A 338 -24.07 -16.32 -7.31
CA HIS A 338 -24.32 -15.68 -6.02
C HIS A 338 -23.04 -15.65 -5.21
N LEU A 339 -22.53 -14.46 -4.90
CA LEU A 339 -21.30 -14.27 -4.14
C LEU A 339 -21.56 -13.43 -2.89
N LYS A 340 -21.03 -13.89 -1.73
CA LYS A 340 -21.11 -13.17 -0.46
C LYS A 340 -19.80 -13.23 0.30
N ASN A 341 -19.26 -12.06 0.71
CA ASN A 341 -17.96 -11.92 1.39
C ASN A 341 -16.80 -12.54 0.58
N VAL A 342 -16.75 -12.26 -0.72
CA VAL A 342 -15.77 -12.82 -1.66
C VAL A 342 -14.91 -11.72 -2.27
N ILE A 343 -13.62 -11.98 -2.36
CA ILE A 343 -12.66 -11.19 -3.14
C ILE A 343 -12.37 -11.97 -4.41
N VAL A 344 -12.71 -11.42 -5.57
CA VAL A 344 -12.37 -12.00 -6.87
C VAL A 344 -11.23 -11.20 -7.47
N ASP A 345 -10.05 -11.81 -7.56
CA ASP A 345 -8.87 -11.14 -8.12
C ASP A 345 -8.98 -11.02 -9.65
N LYS A 346 -8.10 -10.23 -10.25
CA LYS A 346 -8.16 -9.81 -11.66
C LYS A 346 -8.27 -10.95 -12.66
N ASN A 347 -8.97 -10.68 -13.78
CA ASN A 347 -9.10 -11.56 -14.94
C ASN A 347 -9.77 -12.92 -14.64
N ASN A 348 -10.58 -13.00 -13.60
CA ASN A 348 -11.33 -14.22 -13.28
C ASN A 348 -12.69 -14.28 -13.96
N ILE A 349 -13.12 -15.49 -14.22
CA ILE A 349 -14.47 -15.81 -14.69
C ILE A 349 -15.13 -16.68 -13.62
N ILE A 350 -16.23 -16.21 -13.04
CA ILE A 350 -17.10 -17.01 -12.18
C ILE A 350 -18.19 -17.61 -13.06
N HIS A 351 -18.39 -18.91 -12.97
CA HIS A 351 -19.28 -19.64 -13.85
C HIS A 351 -20.77 -19.43 -13.49
N GLU A 352 -21.63 -19.85 -14.41
CA GLU A 352 -23.09 -19.72 -14.25
C GLU A 352 -23.57 -20.48 -13.02
N ASN A 353 -24.50 -19.85 -12.27
CA ASN A 353 -25.16 -20.41 -11.08
C ASN A 353 -24.20 -20.82 -9.95
N GLU A 354 -22.93 -20.36 -9.99
CA GLU A 354 -21.96 -20.64 -8.94
C GLU A 354 -22.34 -19.91 -7.64
N LYS A 355 -22.23 -20.61 -6.50
CA LYS A 355 -22.56 -20.07 -5.18
C LYS A 355 -21.33 -20.08 -4.29
N LEU A 356 -20.79 -18.90 -4.00
CA LEU A 356 -19.61 -18.70 -3.16
C LEU A 356 -19.99 -17.84 -1.97
N SER A 357 -19.77 -18.34 -0.76
CA SER A 357 -20.08 -17.59 0.46
C SER A 357 -19.02 -17.83 1.51
N ALA A 358 -18.65 -16.77 2.23
CA ALA A 358 -17.69 -16.81 3.33
C ALA A 358 -18.17 -15.91 4.49
N SER A 359 -17.39 -15.87 5.59
CA SER A 359 -17.62 -14.91 6.67
C SER A 359 -16.79 -13.62 6.45
N LYS A 360 -17.13 -12.54 7.15
CA LYS A 360 -16.36 -11.29 7.10
C LYS A 360 -14.97 -11.43 7.74
N GLU A 361 -14.86 -12.30 8.73
CA GLU A 361 -13.60 -12.59 9.42
C GLU A 361 -12.64 -13.39 8.53
N TYR A 362 -13.19 -14.22 7.64
CA TYR A 362 -12.44 -15.08 6.73
C TYR A 362 -13.03 -14.97 5.31
N PRO A 363 -12.81 -13.83 4.61
CA PRO A 363 -13.31 -13.66 3.25
C PRO A 363 -12.64 -14.65 2.30
N LEU A 364 -13.44 -15.23 1.40
CA LEU A 364 -12.93 -16.13 0.37
C LEU A 364 -12.18 -15.33 -0.71
N VAL A 365 -10.99 -15.78 -1.07
CA VAL A 365 -10.23 -15.19 -2.18
C VAL A 365 -10.21 -16.14 -3.37
N ILE A 366 -10.71 -15.67 -4.50
CA ILE A 366 -10.47 -16.31 -5.80
C ILE A 366 -9.22 -15.63 -6.36
N GLU A 367 -8.11 -16.37 -6.35
CA GLU A 367 -6.80 -15.88 -6.76
C GLU A 367 -6.80 -15.48 -8.24
N LYS A 368 -5.87 -14.62 -8.62
CA LYS A 368 -5.73 -14.17 -10.01
C LYS A 368 -5.58 -15.36 -10.95
N SER A 369 -6.52 -15.53 -11.86
CA SER A 369 -6.43 -16.48 -12.95
C SER A 369 -5.27 -16.08 -13.88
N MET A 370 -4.32 -16.97 -14.09
CA MET A 370 -3.42 -16.86 -15.23
C MET A 370 -4.24 -17.22 -16.47
N LYS A 371 -4.62 -16.24 -17.27
CA LYS A 371 -5.03 -16.52 -18.65
C LYS A 371 -3.79 -17.06 -19.38
N TRP A 372 -3.62 -18.37 -19.36
CA TRP A 372 -2.88 -19.01 -20.41
C TRP A 372 -3.76 -18.85 -21.65
N ASP A 373 -3.28 -18.11 -22.64
CA ASP A 373 -3.87 -18.18 -23.97
C ASP A 373 -3.77 -19.67 -24.35
N THR A 374 -4.92 -20.30 -24.47
CA THR A 374 -5.02 -21.77 -24.73
C THR A 374 -4.19 -22.14 -25.96
N LYS A 375 -4.05 -21.21 -26.90
CA LYS A 375 -3.25 -21.35 -28.11
C LYS A 375 -1.74 -21.34 -27.80
N GLN A 376 -1.27 -20.37 -27.01
CA GLN A 376 0.15 -20.31 -26.60
C GLN A 376 0.56 -21.51 -25.73
N TYR A 377 -0.36 -22.00 -24.90
CA TYR A 377 -0.13 -23.22 -24.14
C TYR A 377 -0.06 -24.46 -25.04
N GLN A 378 -0.97 -24.60 -26.00
CA GLN A 378 -0.91 -25.71 -26.98
C GLN A 378 0.35 -25.63 -27.81
N ASP A 379 0.70 -24.46 -28.36
CA ASP A 379 1.91 -24.24 -29.14
C ASP A 379 3.18 -24.60 -28.32
N LEU A 380 3.24 -24.25 -27.04
CA LEU A 380 4.33 -24.62 -26.14
C LEU A 380 4.35 -26.13 -25.86
N MET A 381 3.21 -26.77 -25.63
CA MET A 381 3.12 -28.21 -25.38
C MET A 381 3.47 -29.02 -26.64
N ASP A 382 3.10 -28.54 -27.81
CA ASP A 382 3.45 -29.15 -29.10
C ASP A 382 4.95 -29.00 -29.39
N TYR A 383 5.54 -27.85 -29.06
CA TYR A 383 6.98 -27.65 -29.15
C TYR A 383 7.75 -28.60 -28.20
N ILE A 384 7.29 -28.84 -26.97
CA ILE A 384 7.89 -29.71 -25.99
C ILE A 384 7.77 -31.21 -26.43
N ARG A 385 6.63 -31.59 -27.04
CA ARG A 385 6.38 -32.96 -27.52
C ARG A 385 7.16 -33.30 -28.78
N ASN A 386 7.57 -32.31 -29.57
CA ASN A 386 8.30 -32.50 -30.82
C ASN A 386 9.83 -32.37 -30.66
N LYS A 387 10.33 -32.25 -29.44
CA LYS A 387 11.73 -32.36 -29.04
C LYS A 387 11.97 -33.65 -28.27
#